data_8f103d40a3af16d75f10de81889942f3
#
_entry.id   8f103d40a3af16d75f10de81889942f3
#
_cell.length_a   1.000
_cell.length_b   1.000
_cell.length_c   1.000
_cell.angle_alpha   90.00
_cell.angle_beta   90.00
_cell.angle_gamma   90.00
#
_symmetry.space_group_name_H-M   'P 1'
#
loop_
_entity.id
_entity.type
_entity.pdbx_description
1 polymer ?
#
loop_
_entity_poly.entity_id
_entity_poly.type
_entity_poly.pdbx_seq_one_letter_code
_entity_poly.pdbx_strand_id
1 'polypeptide(L)'
;EITAKECAELMDKPVDYVLPNGFENDFVPRGAVFTKKRKEARKKLLEVASCLTGTTIGDDALIIATSGRYEFRNKGIDVFIEAMNRLRFDNRLDKNIVAFIEVPAWVGNPRQDLLDSLANGNGDTPLEYPMLTHWLNNMNEDKVLGMMNYLGMHNDANDKVKVVFVPCYLTGDDGILNLSYYDVVLANDLCVYPSYYEPWGYTPLEAVAFKVPCITTDLAGFGLWANSVKGSNCSIEDGVEVIHRTDYNYSEVADAIKDTVVKFASFDDVQVKRS
;
A
#
# COMPACT_ATOMS: atom_id res chain seq x y z
N GLU A 1 3.46 17.39 -15.53
CA GLU A 1 4.04 17.49 -16.87
C GLU A 1 3.21 16.76 -17.95
N ILE A 2 2.71 15.53 -17.67
CA ILE A 2 1.89 14.76 -18.62
C ILE A 2 0.64 15.56 -19.01
N THR A 3 -0.15 16.00 -18.03
CA THR A 3 -1.36 16.81 -18.26
C THR A 3 -1.06 18.10 -19.03
N ALA A 4 0.10 18.73 -18.81
CA ALA A 4 0.50 19.91 -19.53
C ALA A 4 0.73 19.63 -21.03
N LYS A 5 1.32 18.48 -21.37
CA LYS A 5 1.49 18.04 -22.75
C LYS A 5 0.15 17.73 -23.41
N GLU A 6 -0.72 17.01 -22.70
CA GLU A 6 -2.09 16.69 -23.17
C GLU A 6 -2.89 17.99 -23.43
N CYS A 7 -2.85 18.94 -22.49
CA CYS A 7 -3.52 20.23 -22.67
C CYS A 7 -2.94 21.01 -23.87
N ALA A 8 -1.63 21.02 -24.05
CA ALA A 8 -0.99 21.71 -25.15
C ALA A 8 -1.41 21.13 -26.51
N GLU A 9 -1.47 19.80 -26.64
CA GLU A 9 -1.93 19.11 -27.85
C GLU A 9 -3.42 19.34 -28.11
N LEU A 10 -4.27 19.25 -27.08
CA LEU A 10 -5.71 19.41 -27.24
C LEU A 10 -6.14 20.87 -27.54
N MET A 11 -5.40 21.82 -27.01
CA MET A 11 -5.73 23.25 -27.12
C MET A 11 -4.91 23.99 -28.22
N ASP A 12 -4.00 23.27 -28.86
CA ASP A 12 -3.04 23.85 -29.86
C ASP A 12 -2.31 25.09 -29.30
N LYS A 13 -1.99 25.04 -28.00
CA LYS A 13 -1.34 26.13 -27.28
C LYS A 13 -0.49 25.61 -26.14
N PRO A 14 0.79 26.03 -26.02
CA PRO A 14 1.61 25.69 -24.83
C PRO A 14 0.95 26.17 -23.55
N VAL A 15 1.07 25.36 -22.47
CA VAL A 15 0.66 25.81 -21.13
C VAL A 15 1.66 26.83 -20.59
N ASP A 16 1.15 27.86 -19.95
CA ASP A 16 2.00 28.95 -19.41
C ASP A 16 2.79 28.46 -18.16
N TYR A 17 2.18 27.62 -17.32
CA TYR A 17 2.80 27.13 -16.09
C TYR A 17 2.37 25.69 -15.79
N VAL A 18 3.30 24.92 -15.21
CA VAL A 18 3.04 23.60 -14.60
C VAL A 18 3.23 23.75 -13.09
N LEU A 19 2.13 23.63 -12.35
CA LEU A 19 2.14 23.75 -10.90
C LEU A 19 2.02 22.37 -10.27
N PRO A 20 3.05 21.89 -9.57
CA PRO A 20 2.94 20.63 -8.80
C PRO A 20 1.96 20.81 -7.64
N ASN A 21 1.29 19.73 -7.25
CA ASN A 21 0.44 19.73 -6.06
C ASN A 21 1.29 19.76 -4.80
N GLY A 22 0.83 20.48 -3.79
CA GLY A 22 1.44 20.53 -2.48
C GLY A 22 0.71 19.66 -1.46
N PHE A 23 1.31 19.52 -0.29
CA PHE A 23 0.73 18.87 0.88
C PHE A 23 0.84 19.79 2.09
N GLU A 24 -0.21 19.83 2.92
CA GLU A 24 -0.25 20.60 4.15
C GLU A 24 0.46 19.85 5.29
N ASN A 25 1.62 20.31 5.71
CA ASN A 25 2.43 19.65 6.74
C ASN A 25 1.80 19.64 8.13
N ASP A 26 0.75 20.45 8.37
CA ASP A 26 0.07 20.48 9.67
C ASP A 26 -0.75 19.22 9.96
N PHE A 27 -1.07 18.42 8.93
CA PHE A 27 -1.67 17.10 9.11
C PHE A 27 -0.69 16.06 9.69
N VAL A 28 0.62 16.31 9.58
CA VAL A 28 1.63 15.35 10.04
C VAL A 28 1.91 15.56 11.53
N PRO A 29 1.62 14.60 12.41
CA PRO A 29 1.96 14.70 13.81
C PRO A 29 3.48 14.75 13.99
N ARG A 30 3.95 15.40 15.06
CA ARG A 30 5.38 15.62 15.30
C ARG A 30 5.85 14.99 16.61
N GLY A 31 7.14 14.65 16.67
CA GLY A 31 7.82 14.20 17.90
C GLY A 31 7.15 12.99 18.55
N ALA A 32 6.94 13.06 19.86
CA ALA A 32 6.36 11.96 20.64
C ALA A 32 4.93 11.57 20.20
N VAL A 33 4.16 12.52 19.65
CA VAL A 33 2.79 12.25 19.15
C VAL A 33 2.87 11.35 17.92
N PHE A 34 3.77 11.62 16.99
CA PHE A 34 4.01 10.78 15.81
C PHE A 34 4.37 9.35 16.23
N THR A 35 5.36 9.19 17.10
CA THR A 35 5.81 7.88 17.56
C THR A 35 4.69 7.09 18.26
N LYS A 36 3.90 7.77 19.11
CA LYS A 36 2.76 7.15 19.79
C LYS A 36 1.70 6.67 18.80
N LYS A 37 1.25 7.56 17.92
CA LYS A 37 0.24 7.23 16.91
C LYS A 37 0.68 6.09 15.98
N ARG A 38 1.93 6.14 15.50
CA ARG A 38 2.51 5.06 14.69
C ARG A 38 2.45 3.71 15.42
N LYS A 39 2.87 3.68 16.68
CA LYS A 39 2.87 2.45 17.49
C LYS A 39 1.45 1.91 17.69
N GLU A 40 0.49 2.77 18.02
CA GLU A 40 -0.92 2.39 18.25
C GLU A 40 -1.57 1.87 16.97
N ALA A 41 -1.41 2.58 15.86
CA ALA A 41 -1.96 2.19 14.58
C ALA A 41 -1.32 0.90 14.05
N ARG A 42 0.01 0.78 14.14
CA ARG A 42 0.73 -0.45 13.76
C ARG A 42 0.24 -1.66 14.55
N LYS A 43 0.10 -1.52 15.88
CA LYS A 43 -0.45 -2.58 16.72
C LYS A 43 -1.85 -3.02 16.24
N LYS A 44 -2.72 -2.06 15.92
CA LYS A 44 -4.08 -2.36 15.45
C LYS A 44 -4.08 -3.11 14.11
N LEU A 45 -3.24 -2.70 13.16
CA LEU A 45 -3.12 -3.37 11.87
C LEU A 45 -2.63 -4.83 12.02
N LEU A 46 -1.60 -5.05 12.83
CA LEU A 46 -1.06 -6.39 13.09
C LEU A 46 -2.05 -7.27 13.87
N GLU A 47 -2.80 -6.71 14.81
CA GLU A 47 -3.86 -7.40 15.54
C GLU A 47 -4.97 -7.88 14.61
N VAL A 48 -5.46 -7.00 13.71
CA VAL A 48 -6.47 -7.36 12.72
C VAL A 48 -5.97 -8.45 11.78
N ALA A 49 -4.75 -8.33 11.26
CA ALA A 49 -4.15 -9.34 10.40
C ALA A 49 -3.98 -10.68 11.14
N SER A 50 -3.57 -10.66 12.42
CA SER A 50 -3.42 -11.86 13.23
C SER A 50 -4.77 -12.56 13.46
N CYS A 51 -5.82 -11.80 13.78
CA CYS A 51 -7.17 -12.36 13.96
C CYS A 51 -7.72 -12.96 12.65
N LEU A 52 -7.49 -12.29 11.51
CA LEU A 52 -7.92 -12.81 10.21
C LEU A 52 -7.25 -14.13 9.84
N THR A 53 -5.95 -14.21 10.07
CA THR A 53 -5.13 -15.33 9.59
C THR A 53 -4.96 -16.47 10.63
N GLY A 54 -5.49 -16.31 11.86
CA GLY A 54 -5.28 -17.25 12.93
C GLY A 54 -3.80 -17.47 13.30
N THR A 55 -2.95 -16.49 13.00
CA THR A 55 -1.50 -16.58 13.21
C THR A 55 -1.02 -15.35 13.96
N THR A 56 -0.27 -15.53 15.04
CA THR A 56 0.35 -14.40 15.74
C THR A 56 1.42 -13.77 14.85
N ILE A 57 1.22 -12.52 14.48
CA ILE A 57 2.16 -11.74 13.68
C ILE A 57 2.91 -10.79 14.64
N GLY A 58 4.24 -10.92 14.68
CA GLY A 58 5.09 -10.13 15.58
C GLY A 58 5.26 -8.68 15.14
N ASP A 59 5.69 -7.83 16.07
CA ASP A 59 5.93 -6.40 15.83
C ASP A 59 7.08 -6.13 14.83
N ASP A 60 7.90 -7.15 14.53
CA ASP A 60 9.01 -7.11 13.57
C ASP A 60 8.57 -7.34 12.11
N ALA A 61 7.31 -7.74 11.90
CA ALA A 61 6.75 -7.86 10.56
C ALA A 61 6.69 -6.51 9.86
N LEU A 62 7.02 -6.47 8.57
CA LEU A 62 6.87 -5.25 7.76
C LEU A 62 5.40 -5.05 7.36
N ILE A 63 4.91 -3.83 7.52
CA ILE A 63 3.61 -3.42 7.02
C ILE A 63 3.82 -2.67 5.70
N ILE A 64 3.26 -3.23 4.63
CA ILE A 64 3.30 -2.63 3.28
C ILE A 64 1.86 -2.32 2.86
N ALA A 65 1.61 -1.17 2.25
CA ALA A 65 0.26 -0.83 1.82
C ALA A 65 0.21 -0.26 0.40
N THR A 66 -0.93 -0.48 -0.24
CA THR A 66 -1.39 0.30 -1.39
C THR A 66 -2.74 0.91 -1.06
N SER A 67 -2.96 2.16 -1.43
CA SER A 67 -4.20 2.88 -1.14
C SER A 67 -4.61 3.79 -2.30
N GLY A 68 -5.86 4.22 -2.30
CA GLY A 68 -6.41 5.11 -3.30
C GLY A 68 -7.79 4.69 -3.78
N ARG A 69 -8.21 5.15 -4.97
CA ARG A 69 -9.48 4.75 -5.59
C ARG A 69 -9.42 3.32 -6.11
N TYR A 70 -10.55 2.62 -6.07
CA TYR A 70 -10.64 1.26 -6.60
C TYR A 70 -10.64 1.24 -8.14
N GLU A 71 -9.53 1.62 -8.72
CA GLU A 71 -9.26 1.53 -10.15
C GLU A 71 -8.24 0.41 -10.39
N PHE A 72 -8.73 -0.82 -10.43
CA PHE A 72 -7.96 -2.07 -10.31
C PHE A 72 -6.67 -2.10 -11.15
N ARG A 73 -6.77 -1.73 -12.45
CA ARG A 73 -5.60 -1.67 -13.34
C ARG A 73 -4.89 -0.32 -13.31
N ASN A 74 -5.67 0.77 -13.30
CA ASN A 74 -5.09 2.10 -13.40
C ASN A 74 -4.26 2.48 -12.17
N LYS A 75 -4.72 2.10 -10.98
CA LYS A 75 -3.94 2.27 -9.74
C LYS A 75 -2.91 1.16 -9.50
N GLY A 76 -2.85 0.16 -10.38
CA GLY A 76 -1.90 -0.94 -10.29
C GLY A 76 -2.14 -1.89 -9.14
N ILE A 77 -3.40 -2.02 -8.68
CA ILE A 77 -3.77 -2.97 -7.63
C ILE A 77 -3.45 -4.39 -8.09
N ASP A 78 -3.69 -4.70 -9.36
CA ASP A 78 -3.36 -5.97 -9.99
C ASP A 78 -1.86 -6.28 -9.93
N VAL A 79 -1.01 -5.35 -10.31
CA VAL A 79 0.44 -5.56 -10.28
C VAL A 79 1.00 -5.59 -8.86
N PHE A 80 0.37 -4.88 -7.92
CA PHE A 80 0.69 -5.00 -6.49
C PHE A 80 0.41 -6.41 -5.97
N ILE A 81 -0.79 -6.96 -6.24
CA ILE A 81 -1.15 -8.34 -5.84
C ILE A 81 -0.18 -9.35 -6.47
N GLU A 82 0.14 -9.19 -7.77
CA GLU A 82 1.10 -10.06 -8.46
C GLU A 82 2.50 -9.99 -7.82
N ALA A 83 2.97 -8.80 -7.47
CA ALA A 83 4.25 -8.61 -6.78
C ALA A 83 4.26 -9.30 -5.41
N MET A 84 3.19 -9.16 -4.62
CA MET A 84 3.03 -9.86 -3.33
C MET A 84 2.98 -11.38 -3.51
N ASN A 85 2.32 -11.87 -4.54
CA ASN A 85 2.29 -13.29 -4.88
C ASN A 85 3.70 -13.82 -5.19
N ARG A 86 4.48 -13.12 -6.01
CA ARG A 86 5.87 -13.50 -6.32
C ARG A 86 6.76 -13.44 -5.07
N LEU A 87 6.53 -12.47 -4.21
CA LEU A 87 7.28 -12.29 -2.97
C LEU A 87 7.07 -13.45 -1.98
N ARG A 88 5.89 -14.10 -1.96
CA ARG A 88 5.62 -15.28 -1.14
C ARG A 88 6.61 -16.43 -1.37
N PHE A 89 7.12 -16.53 -2.59
CA PHE A 89 8.04 -17.61 -3.01
C PHE A 89 9.49 -17.16 -3.08
N ASP A 90 9.80 -15.92 -2.70
CA ASP A 90 11.17 -15.40 -2.76
C ASP A 90 11.98 -15.81 -1.52
N ASN A 91 12.98 -16.68 -1.71
CA ASN A 91 13.81 -17.19 -0.63
C ASN A 91 14.75 -16.14 -0.01
N ARG A 92 14.89 -14.97 -0.63
CA ARG A 92 15.69 -13.86 -0.10
C ARG A 92 14.95 -13.09 1.01
N LEU A 93 13.63 -13.29 1.12
CA LEU A 93 12.83 -12.62 2.13
C LEU A 93 12.99 -13.31 3.49
N ASP A 94 13.55 -12.60 4.47
CA ASP A 94 13.75 -13.11 5.83
C ASP A 94 12.66 -12.65 6.81
N LYS A 95 11.96 -11.54 6.51
CA LYS A 95 10.92 -10.96 7.38
C LYS A 95 9.52 -11.40 6.96
N ASN A 96 8.62 -11.45 7.93
CA ASN A 96 7.19 -11.54 7.64
C ASN A 96 6.69 -10.20 7.13
N ILE A 97 5.74 -10.24 6.19
CA ILE A 97 5.11 -9.06 5.60
C ILE A 97 3.60 -9.17 5.76
N VAL A 98 2.97 -8.06 6.16
CA VAL A 98 1.54 -7.86 6.04
C VAL A 98 1.30 -6.76 5.03
N ALA A 99 0.72 -7.13 3.89
CA ALA A 99 0.41 -6.21 2.79
C ALA A 99 -1.07 -5.82 2.83
N PHE A 100 -1.35 -4.53 2.98
CA PHE A 100 -2.72 -4.01 3.00
C PHE A 100 -3.12 -3.43 1.65
N ILE A 101 -4.34 -3.74 1.21
CA ILE A 101 -5.00 -3.11 0.06
C ILE A 101 -6.12 -2.24 0.63
N GLU A 102 -5.90 -0.93 0.69
CA GLU A 102 -6.76 0.05 1.36
C GLU A 102 -7.51 0.87 0.30
N VAL A 103 -8.46 0.22 -0.36
CA VAL A 103 -9.21 0.84 -1.46
C VAL A 103 -10.71 0.65 -1.26
N PRO A 104 -11.52 1.75 -1.21
CA PRO A 104 -12.95 1.66 -1.01
C PRO A 104 -13.62 0.91 -2.17
N ALA A 105 -14.26 -0.22 -1.86
CA ALA A 105 -15.03 -1.03 -2.80
C ALA A 105 -16.54 -0.89 -2.53
N TRP A 106 -17.35 -1.73 -3.12
CA TRP A 106 -18.77 -1.81 -2.79
C TRP A 106 -18.96 -2.55 -1.46
N VAL A 107 -18.57 -1.86 -0.38
CA VAL A 107 -18.48 -2.39 0.97
C VAL A 107 -19.85 -2.63 1.58
N GLY A 108 -19.98 -3.74 2.31
CA GLY A 108 -21.08 -4.07 3.20
C GLY A 108 -20.72 -3.76 4.67
N ASN A 109 -21.22 -4.58 5.59
CA ASN A 109 -20.97 -4.41 7.02
C ASN A 109 -19.57 -4.91 7.44
N PRO A 110 -19.01 -4.40 8.55
CA PRO A 110 -17.90 -5.01 9.24
C PRO A 110 -18.19 -6.50 9.53
N ARG A 111 -17.17 -7.33 9.47
CA ARG A 111 -17.34 -8.77 9.71
C ARG A 111 -17.46 -9.06 11.20
N GLN A 112 -18.59 -9.67 11.60
CA GLN A 112 -18.87 -9.96 13.00
C GLN A 112 -17.90 -11.02 13.57
N ASP A 113 -17.53 -12.03 12.79
CA ASP A 113 -16.55 -13.04 13.17
C ASP A 113 -15.17 -12.45 13.46
N LEU A 114 -14.75 -11.43 12.71
CA LEU A 114 -13.52 -10.68 12.98
C LEU A 114 -13.64 -9.83 14.25
N LEU A 115 -14.78 -9.18 14.46
CA LEU A 115 -15.04 -8.41 15.69
C LEU A 115 -15.01 -9.32 16.91
N ASP A 116 -15.62 -10.49 16.82
CA ASP A 116 -15.63 -11.49 17.90
C ASP A 116 -14.21 -12.00 18.20
N SER A 117 -13.40 -12.24 17.15
CA SER A 117 -11.99 -12.62 17.29
C SER A 117 -11.16 -11.52 17.95
N LEU A 118 -11.36 -10.26 17.54
CA LEU A 118 -10.68 -9.11 18.15
C LEU A 118 -11.04 -8.92 19.64
N ALA A 119 -12.29 -9.20 20.01
CA ALA A 119 -12.77 -9.06 21.38
C ALA A 119 -12.28 -10.20 22.31
N ASN A 120 -12.15 -11.43 21.79
CA ASN A 120 -11.79 -12.63 22.54
C ASN A 120 -10.30 -12.98 22.51
N GLY A 121 -9.52 -12.23 21.73
CA GLY A 121 -8.14 -12.54 21.42
C GLY A 121 -8.00 -13.39 20.15
N ASN A 122 -6.79 -13.38 19.57
CA ASN A 122 -6.48 -14.13 18.36
C ASN A 122 -6.66 -15.64 18.59
N GLY A 123 -7.54 -16.25 17.79
CA GLY A 123 -7.64 -17.71 17.73
C GLY A 123 -6.52 -18.31 16.88
N ASP A 124 -6.20 -19.59 17.12
CA ASP A 124 -5.19 -20.32 16.32
C ASP A 124 -5.75 -20.84 14.97
N THR A 125 -6.92 -20.34 14.56
CA THR A 125 -7.61 -20.78 13.35
C THR A 125 -7.93 -19.57 12.48
N PRO A 126 -7.58 -19.60 11.17
CA PRO A 126 -7.93 -18.53 10.27
C PRO A 126 -9.45 -18.41 10.10
N LEU A 127 -9.94 -17.19 9.89
CA LEU A 127 -11.34 -16.94 9.55
C LEU A 127 -11.65 -17.42 8.13
N GLU A 128 -12.93 -17.59 7.79
CA GLU A 128 -13.36 -18.11 6.48
C GLU A 128 -12.76 -17.32 5.30
N TYR A 129 -12.68 -15.99 5.42
CA TYR A 129 -12.02 -15.11 4.45
C TYR A 129 -10.84 -14.39 5.14
N PRO A 130 -9.66 -15.03 5.25
CA PRO A 130 -8.54 -14.50 6.03
C PRO A 130 -7.87 -13.28 5.40
N MET A 131 -8.36 -12.85 4.25
CA MET A 131 -7.86 -11.67 3.53
C MET A 131 -8.82 -10.46 3.59
N LEU A 132 -10.00 -10.55 4.22
CA LEU A 132 -11.03 -9.53 4.07
C LEU A 132 -11.52 -9.00 5.42
N THR A 133 -11.56 -7.67 5.60
CA THR A 133 -12.02 -7.04 6.85
C THR A 133 -13.53 -6.79 6.88
N HIS A 134 -14.15 -6.48 5.76
CA HIS A 134 -15.58 -6.16 5.64
C HIS A 134 -16.21 -6.98 4.53
N TRP A 135 -17.46 -7.36 4.69
CA TRP A 135 -18.20 -7.99 3.62
C TRP A 135 -18.32 -7.06 2.41
N LEU A 136 -18.34 -7.63 1.22
CA LEU A 136 -18.63 -6.91 -0.03
C LEU A 136 -20.03 -7.28 -0.51
N ASN A 137 -20.73 -6.32 -1.11
CA ASN A 137 -22.03 -6.60 -1.73
C ASN A 137 -21.90 -7.45 -3.01
N ASN A 138 -20.69 -7.52 -3.58
CA ASN A 138 -20.37 -8.26 -4.81
C ASN A 138 -19.20 -9.25 -4.62
N MET A 139 -19.20 -10.01 -3.54
CA MET A 139 -18.12 -10.95 -3.15
C MET A 139 -17.56 -11.78 -4.31
N ASN A 140 -18.44 -12.32 -5.16
CA ASN A 140 -18.06 -13.21 -6.26
C ASN A 140 -17.55 -12.48 -7.51
N GLU A 141 -17.72 -11.18 -7.60
CA GLU A 141 -17.38 -10.36 -8.78
C GLU A 141 -16.23 -9.36 -8.48
N ASP A 142 -15.81 -9.28 -7.21
CA ASP A 142 -14.76 -8.36 -6.82
C ASP A 142 -13.41 -8.79 -7.40
N LYS A 143 -12.71 -7.83 -8.03
CA LYS A 143 -11.48 -8.12 -8.77
C LYS A 143 -10.30 -8.43 -7.86
N VAL A 144 -10.23 -7.82 -6.68
CA VAL A 144 -9.15 -8.07 -5.69
C VAL A 144 -9.30 -9.50 -5.17
N LEU A 145 -10.50 -9.86 -4.67
CA LEU A 145 -10.77 -11.21 -4.17
C LEU A 145 -10.62 -12.25 -5.30
N GLY A 146 -11.12 -11.96 -6.48
CA GLY A 146 -11.00 -12.85 -7.64
C GLY A 146 -9.56 -13.13 -8.02
N MET A 147 -8.70 -12.11 -8.04
CA MET A 147 -7.28 -12.29 -8.34
C MET A 147 -6.54 -13.03 -7.23
N MET A 148 -6.79 -12.70 -5.96
CA MET A 148 -6.19 -13.40 -4.84
C MET A 148 -6.56 -14.89 -4.83
N ASN A 149 -7.83 -15.21 -5.07
CA ASN A 149 -8.29 -16.59 -5.20
C ASN A 149 -7.63 -17.32 -6.39
N TYR A 150 -7.55 -16.66 -7.54
CA TYR A 150 -6.89 -17.23 -8.73
C TYR A 150 -5.42 -17.56 -8.48
N LEU A 151 -4.71 -16.73 -7.73
CA LEU A 151 -3.29 -16.90 -7.37
C LEU A 151 -3.08 -17.82 -6.15
N GLY A 152 -4.15 -18.34 -5.52
CA GLY A 152 -4.06 -19.17 -4.33
C GLY A 152 -3.49 -18.42 -3.11
N MET A 153 -3.82 -17.13 -2.98
CA MET A 153 -3.36 -16.30 -1.86
C MET A 153 -4.38 -16.39 -0.71
N HIS A 154 -4.26 -17.42 0.12
CA HIS A 154 -5.20 -17.71 1.21
C HIS A 154 -4.67 -17.32 2.59
N ASN A 155 -3.51 -16.65 2.67
CA ASN A 155 -2.87 -16.28 3.93
C ASN A 155 -2.59 -17.48 4.85
N ASP A 156 -2.13 -18.59 4.28
CA ASP A 156 -1.82 -19.81 5.02
C ASP A 156 -0.79 -19.55 6.13
N ALA A 157 -0.85 -20.33 7.22
CA ALA A 157 -0.02 -20.08 8.40
C ALA A 157 1.48 -19.92 8.09
N ASN A 158 2.00 -20.69 7.12
CA ASN A 158 3.40 -20.67 6.72
C ASN A 158 3.76 -19.60 5.69
N ASP A 159 2.78 -18.86 5.15
CA ASP A 159 3.07 -17.78 4.21
C ASP A 159 3.79 -16.64 4.93
N LYS A 160 4.97 -16.26 4.46
CA LYS A 160 5.69 -15.09 4.95
C LYS A 160 5.00 -13.77 4.56
N VAL A 161 4.19 -13.77 3.51
CA VAL A 161 3.45 -12.60 3.02
C VAL A 161 1.97 -12.85 3.19
N LYS A 162 1.34 -12.06 4.06
CA LYS A 162 -0.11 -12.02 4.27
C LYS A 162 -0.66 -10.81 3.54
N VAL A 163 -1.78 -10.96 2.83
CA VAL A 163 -2.44 -9.85 2.14
C VAL A 163 -3.82 -9.61 2.72
N VAL A 164 -4.09 -8.39 3.16
CA VAL A 164 -5.36 -8.01 3.78
C VAL A 164 -6.03 -6.90 2.96
N PHE A 165 -7.25 -7.16 2.50
CA PHE A 165 -8.08 -6.20 1.81
C PHE A 165 -8.98 -5.45 2.80
N VAL A 166 -8.84 -4.13 2.83
CA VAL A 166 -9.64 -3.20 3.63
C VAL A 166 -10.51 -2.38 2.66
N PRO A 167 -11.74 -2.84 2.36
CA PRO A 167 -12.55 -2.30 1.27
C PRO A 167 -13.40 -1.09 1.68
N CYS A 168 -13.07 -0.39 2.75
CA CYS A 168 -13.84 0.73 3.28
C CYS A 168 -13.06 2.05 3.24
N TYR A 169 -13.77 3.17 3.38
CA TYR A 169 -13.15 4.45 3.66
C TYR A 169 -12.62 4.46 5.10
N LEU A 170 -11.39 4.92 5.27
CA LEU A 170 -10.71 5.03 6.57
C LEU A 170 -11.02 6.39 7.20
N THR A 171 -12.21 6.52 7.76
CA THR A 171 -12.75 7.74 8.40
C THR A 171 -12.57 7.77 9.91
N GLY A 172 -12.08 6.66 10.51
CA GLY A 172 -11.89 6.51 11.94
C GLY A 172 -13.04 5.79 12.65
N ASP A 173 -14.07 5.38 11.94
CA ASP A 173 -15.29 4.76 12.43
C ASP A 173 -15.80 3.61 11.54
N ASP A 174 -14.87 2.95 10.83
CA ASP A 174 -15.16 1.85 9.90
C ASP A 174 -15.67 0.56 10.60
N GLY A 175 -15.58 0.48 11.91
CA GLY A 175 -16.05 -0.63 12.74
C GLY A 175 -15.01 -1.74 12.95
N ILE A 176 -13.90 -1.77 12.23
CA ILE A 176 -12.81 -2.75 12.39
C ILE A 176 -11.52 -2.08 12.83
N LEU A 177 -10.92 -1.26 11.97
CA LEU A 177 -9.69 -0.54 12.26
C LEU A 177 -9.95 0.65 13.18
N ASN A 178 -11.00 1.41 12.90
CA ASN A 178 -11.35 2.65 13.57
C ASN A 178 -10.18 3.66 13.62
N LEU A 179 -9.41 3.68 12.53
CA LEU A 179 -8.27 4.57 12.31
C LEU A 179 -8.56 5.48 11.13
N SER A 180 -8.10 6.73 11.22
CA SER A 180 -8.13 7.61 10.05
C SER A 180 -7.12 7.18 9.00
N TYR A 181 -7.35 7.55 7.73
CA TYR A 181 -6.42 7.26 6.64
C TYR A 181 -4.96 7.65 6.99
N TYR A 182 -4.75 8.84 7.54
CA TYR A 182 -3.41 9.29 7.91
C TYR A 182 -2.82 8.54 9.11
N ASP A 183 -3.63 8.03 10.03
CA ASP A 183 -3.16 7.15 11.11
C ASP A 183 -2.73 5.79 10.56
N VAL A 184 -3.38 5.30 9.50
CA VAL A 184 -2.98 4.06 8.80
C VAL A 184 -1.72 4.30 7.95
N VAL A 185 -1.65 5.38 7.18
CA VAL A 185 -0.44 5.72 6.39
C VAL A 185 0.80 5.75 7.26
N LEU A 186 0.77 6.45 8.40
CA LEU A 186 1.94 6.56 9.27
C LEU A 186 2.35 5.23 9.95
N ALA A 187 1.48 4.23 9.96
CA ALA A 187 1.77 2.90 10.51
C ALA A 187 2.58 2.01 9.56
N ASN A 188 2.54 2.30 8.27
CA ASN A 188 3.23 1.52 7.23
C ASN A 188 4.75 1.69 7.31
N ASP A 189 5.47 0.67 6.86
CA ASP A 189 6.92 0.72 6.68
C ASP A 189 7.27 1.10 5.23
N LEU A 190 6.41 0.74 4.27
CA LEU A 190 6.57 1.02 2.86
C LEU A 190 5.20 1.11 2.19
N CYS A 191 4.99 2.12 1.35
CA CYS A 191 3.81 2.22 0.51
C CYS A 191 4.14 1.94 -0.96
N VAL A 192 3.20 1.32 -1.69
CA VAL A 192 3.41 0.93 -3.09
C VAL A 192 2.25 1.46 -3.94
N TYR A 193 2.54 2.37 -4.85
CA TYR A 193 1.58 3.05 -5.70
C TYR A 193 1.93 2.88 -7.18
N PRO A 194 1.75 1.67 -7.73
CA PRO A 194 2.25 1.35 -9.07
C PRO A 194 1.26 1.75 -10.15
N SER A 195 0.81 3.01 -10.13
CA SER A 195 -0.19 3.53 -11.06
C SER A 195 0.25 3.45 -12.51
N TYR A 196 -0.69 3.08 -13.39
CA TYR A 196 -0.52 3.09 -14.84
C TYR A 196 -0.63 4.50 -15.42
N TYR A 197 -1.57 5.31 -14.90
CA TYR A 197 -1.70 6.72 -15.22
C TYR A 197 -2.14 7.50 -13.99
N GLU A 198 -1.34 8.50 -13.63
CA GLU A 198 -1.65 9.40 -12.52
C GLU A 198 -1.13 10.79 -12.83
N PRO A 199 -1.99 11.80 -13.06
CA PRO A 199 -1.54 13.16 -13.39
C PRO A 199 -0.56 13.75 -12.39
N TRP A 200 -0.77 13.49 -11.09
CA TRP A 200 0.18 13.84 -10.04
C TRP A 200 0.50 12.65 -9.13
N GLY A 201 -0.44 12.19 -8.31
CA GLY A 201 -0.27 11.17 -7.28
C GLY A 201 -0.15 11.78 -5.89
N TYR A 202 -1.30 12.00 -5.24
CA TYR A 202 -1.31 12.48 -3.86
C TYR A 202 -0.81 11.40 -2.88
N THR A 203 -1.18 10.15 -3.09
CA THR A 203 -0.83 9.05 -2.17
C THR A 203 0.68 8.87 -1.95
N PRO A 204 1.56 8.89 -2.97
CA PRO A 204 3.01 8.87 -2.72
C PRO A 204 3.52 10.16 -2.05
N LEU A 205 2.94 11.32 -2.39
CA LEU A 205 3.29 12.58 -1.72
C LEU A 205 2.92 12.54 -0.22
N GLU A 206 1.73 12.02 0.10
CA GLU A 206 1.27 11.84 1.49
C GLU A 206 2.17 10.85 2.25
N ALA A 207 2.51 9.70 1.66
CA ALA A 207 3.41 8.73 2.27
C ALA A 207 4.74 9.38 2.67
N VAL A 208 5.38 10.09 1.76
CA VAL A 208 6.65 10.81 2.02
C VAL A 208 6.48 11.89 3.09
N ALA A 209 5.37 12.66 3.06
CA ALA A 209 5.06 13.66 4.09
C ALA A 209 4.95 13.02 5.47
N PHE A 210 4.37 11.82 5.57
CA PHE A 210 4.30 11.02 6.80
C PHE A 210 5.57 10.20 7.09
N LYS A 211 6.66 10.44 6.37
CA LYS A 211 7.96 9.77 6.54
C LYS A 211 7.88 8.25 6.30
N VAL A 212 7.06 7.87 5.33
CA VAL A 212 6.94 6.49 4.87
C VAL A 212 7.52 6.43 3.47
N PRO A 213 8.57 5.64 3.23
CA PRO A 213 9.11 5.41 1.91
C PRO A 213 8.05 4.86 0.95
N CYS A 214 8.19 5.16 -0.33
CA CYS A 214 7.22 4.67 -1.29
C CYS A 214 7.82 4.21 -2.62
N ILE A 215 7.11 3.30 -3.27
CA ILE A 215 7.32 2.89 -4.65
C ILE A 215 6.24 3.54 -5.51
N THR A 216 6.64 4.22 -6.57
CA THR A 216 5.75 4.80 -7.57
C THR A 216 6.26 4.52 -8.99
N THR A 217 5.62 5.07 -10.01
CA THR A 217 6.02 4.88 -11.40
C THR A 217 6.37 6.18 -12.09
N ASP A 218 7.07 6.10 -13.20
CA ASP A 218 7.34 7.24 -14.09
C ASP A 218 6.11 7.64 -14.96
N LEU A 219 4.98 6.95 -14.81
CA LEU A 219 3.67 7.36 -15.34
C LEU A 219 2.85 8.19 -14.34
N ALA A 220 3.38 8.42 -13.14
CA ALA A 220 2.83 9.34 -12.15
C ALA A 220 3.62 10.65 -12.13
N GLY A 221 2.93 11.78 -12.09
CA GLY A 221 3.56 13.09 -12.04
C GLY A 221 4.50 13.27 -10.86
N PHE A 222 4.14 12.70 -9.69
CA PHE A 222 5.02 12.69 -8.51
C PHE A 222 6.33 11.94 -8.75
N GLY A 223 6.31 10.78 -9.42
CA GLY A 223 7.52 10.03 -9.74
C GLY A 223 8.44 10.80 -10.68
N LEU A 224 7.89 11.42 -11.72
CA LEU A 224 8.64 12.30 -12.64
C LEU A 224 9.24 13.49 -11.89
N TRP A 225 8.48 14.11 -10.99
CA TRP A 225 8.94 15.22 -10.17
C TRP A 225 10.07 14.79 -9.23
N ALA A 226 9.94 13.67 -8.54
CA ALA A 226 10.97 13.14 -7.65
C ALA A 226 12.30 12.91 -8.38
N ASN A 227 12.26 12.26 -9.55
CA ASN A 227 13.43 12.07 -10.41
C ASN A 227 14.04 13.41 -10.85
N SER A 228 13.21 14.39 -11.20
CA SER A 228 13.67 15.72 -11.61
C SER A 228 14.36 16.47 -10.47
N VAL A 229 13.83 16.40 -9.24
CA VAL A 229 14.42 17.05 -8.06
C VAL A 229 15.77 16.42 -7.71
N LYS A 230 15.89 15.10 -7.80
CA LYS A 230 17.16 14.41 -7.57
C LYS A 230 18.17 14.64 -8.71
N GLY A 231 17.71 14.93 -9.94
CA GLY A 231 18.54 15.02 -11.14
C GLY A 231 18.97 13.66 -11.71
N SER A 232 18.37 12.57 -11.22
CA SER A 232 18.58 11.18 -11.66
C SER A 232 17.40 10.32 -11.21
N ASN A 233 17.35 9.05 -11.62
CA ASN A 233 16.34 8.12 -11.10
C ASN A 233 16.45 7.97 -9.59
N CYS A 234 15.34 8.11 -8.89
CA CYS A 234 15.23 7.81 -7.48
C CYS A 234 15.27 6.30 -7.23
N SER A 235 15.76 5.93 -6.06
CA SER A 235 15.78 4.57 -5.57
C SER A 235 15.28 4.52 -4.13
N ILE A 236 14.97 3.34 -3.62
CA ILE A 236 14.38 3.19 -2.27
C ILE A 236 15.29 3.74 -1.16
N GLU A 237 16.60 3.85 -1.39
CA GLU A 237 17.54 4.50 -0.47
C GLU A 237 17.31 6.01 -0.34
N ASP A 238 16.62 6.61 -1.30
CA ASP A 238 16.23 8.02 -1.28
C ASP A 238 14.82 8.23 -0.66
N GLY A 239 14.17 7.15 -0.23
CA GLY A 239 12.80 7.15 0.26
C GLY A 239 11.72 7.06 -0.83
N VAL A 240 12.10 7.12 -2.10
CA VAL A 240 11.17 6.99 -3.23
C VAL A 240 11.82 6.12 -4.31
N GLU A 241 11.21 4.97 -4.60
CA GLU A 241 11.56 4.18 -5.79
C GLU A 241 10.66 4.58 -6.94
N VAL A 242 11.23 4.92 -8.10
CA VAL A 242 10.47 5.24 -9.31
C VAL A 242 10.71 4.14 -10.35
N ILE A 243 9.70 3.30 -10.54
CA ILE A 243 9.74 2.18 -11.49
C ILE A 243 9.29 2.65 -12.87
N HIS A 244 10.04 2.24 -13.89
CA HIS A 244 9.64 2.43 -15.28
C HIS A 244 8.45 1.53 -15.64
N ARG A 245 7.33 2.12 -16.08
CA ARG A 245 6.11 1.39 -16.45
C ARG A 245 5.67 1.74 -17.87
N THR A 246 5.25 0.70 -18.61
CA THR A 246 4.72 0.81 -19.97
C THR A 246 3.50 -0.11 -20.13
N ASP A 247 2.87 -0.08 -21.31
CA ASP A 247 1.77 -0.99 -21.67
C ASP A 247 2.18 -2.47 -21.69
N TYR A 248 3.47 -2.76 -21.80
CA TYR A 248 3.98 -4.09 -22.16
C TYR A 248 4.88 -4.73 -21.10
N ASN A 249 5.21 -4.02 -20.00
CA ASN A 249 6.16 -4.49 -18.99
C ASN A 249 5.53 -4.82 -17.63
N TYR A 250 4.29 -5.31 -17.64
CA TYR A 250 3.58 -5.69 -16.41
C TYR A 250 4.39 -6.65 -15.53
N SER A 251 4.98 -7.68 -16.13
CA SER A 251 5.76 -8.69 -15.41
C SER A 251 7.00 -8.09 -14.77
N GLU A 252 7.72 -7.25 -15.51
CA GLU A 252 8.95 -6.59 -15.06
C GLU A 252 8.64 -5.59 -13.93
N VAL A 253 7.50 -4.90 -13.98
CA VAL A 253 7.05 -4.02 -12.90
C VAL A 253 6.75 -4.82 -11.64
N ALA A 254 6.06 -5.97 -11.73
CA ALA A 254 5.82 -6.84 -10.59
C ALA A 254 7.13 -7.35 -9.96
N ASP A 255 8.12 -7.73 -10.80
CA ASP A 255 9.45 -8.13 -10.32
C ASP A 255 10.21 -6.96 -9.70
N ALA A 256 10.16 -5.78 -10.29
CA ALA A 256 10.80 -4.57 -9.73
C ALA A 256 10.23 -4.21 -8.36
N ILE A 257 8.90 -4.27 -8.17
CA ILE A 257 8.27 -4.08 -6.87
C ILE A 257 8.77 -5.13 -5.87
N LYS A 258 8.71 -6.42 -6.24
CA LYS A 258 9.19 -7.52 -5.41
C LYS A 258 10.64 -7.31 -4.99
N ASP A 259 11.54 -7.02 -5.93
CA ASP A 259 12.97 -6.86 -5.67
C ASP A 259 13.24 -5.63 -4.79
N THR A 260 12.51 -4.54 -4.97
CA THR A 260 12.60 -3.35 -4.11
C THR A 260 12.13 -3.68 -2.69
N VAL A 261 11.05 -4.45 -2.53
CA VAL A 261 10.58 -4.88 -1.20
C VAL A 261 11.62 -5.78 -0.51
N VAL A 262 12.21 -6.74 -1.22
CA VAL A 262 13.29 -7.59 -0.68
C VAL A 262 14.48 -6.74 -0.23
N LYS A 263 14.90 -5.77 -1.05
CA LYS A 263 15.96 -4.84 -0.73
C LYS A 263 15.63 -4.01 0.51
N PHE A 264 14.43 -3.43 0.57
CA PHE A 264 13.98 -2.65 1.73
C PHE A 264 13.91 -3.52 3.01
N ALA A 265 13.45 -4.75 2.91
CA ALA A 265 13.39 -5.70 4.03
C ALA A 265 14.78 -6.01 4.61
N SER A 266 15.84 -5.88 3.81
CA SER A 266 17.23 -6.08 4.26
C SER A 266 17.88 -4.84 4.90
N PHE A 267 17.19 -3.68 4.89
CA PHE A 267 17.73 -2.45 5.48
C PHE A 267 17.90 -2.58 7.00
N ASP A 268 19.00 -2.05 7.49
CA ASP A 268 19.20 -1.83 8.92
C ASP A 268 18.48 -0.56 9.41
N ASP A 269 18.45 -0.35 10.73
CA ASP A 269 17.79 0.82 11.34
C ASP A 269 18.34 2.17 10.85
N VAL A 270 19.60 2.22 10.42
CA VAL A 270 20.22 3.44 9.90
C VAL A 270 19.75 3.71 8.49
N GLN A 271 19.67 2.68 7.67
CA GLN A 271 19.18 2.76 6.29
C GLN A 271 17.69 3.13 6.26
N VAL A 272 16.85 2.50 7.11
CA VAL A 272 15.42 2.84 7.26
C VAL A 272 15.23 4.30 7.70
N LYS A 273 16.08 4.84 8.55
CA LYS A 273 15.98 6.25 8.98
C LYS A 273 16.43 7.25 7.91
N ARG A 274 17.19 6.81 6.92
CA ARG A 274 17.65 7.64 5.80
C ARG A 274 16.72 7.61 4.61
N SER A 275 16.11 6.46 4.34
CA SER A 275 15.03 6.30 3.35
C SER A 275 13.73 6.93 3.88
#